data_9822a80ee11e2448bf88db4d5c285a8f
#
_entry.id   9822a80ee11e2448bf88db4d5c285a8f
#
_cell.length_a   1.000
_cell.length_b   1.000
_cell.length_c   1.000
_cell.angle_alpha   90.00
_cell.angle_beta   90.00
_cell.angle_gamma   90.00
#
_symmetry.space_group_name_H-M   'P 1'
#
loop_
_entity.id
_entity.type
_entity.pdbx_description
1 polymer ?
#
loop_
_entity_poly.entity_id
_entity_poly.type
_entity_poly.pdbx_seq_one_letter_code
_entity_poly.pdbx_strand_id
1 'polypeptide(L)'
;LKKACVNAVDDFLSGSSGTIGGVGSLRRELRDRLTDTRELLDGRRARLAVAAHREPPTRRVLVLGVERPKHRAAAAAAHQELLRSRHEVDLHTCPPGDRGRFENLNRLLAAHPPAQHNCDWLLTIDDDVTLPRGFLDRLLFLAERLALDLAQPAHRLRSHAAWQVTRRRPGVVARETRFVEIGPVTLFAPSTFATLLPFPPLRMGWGLDLHWAALARTHGWRLGVLDAVAIGHAAAPAASTYSRAEAEAEARAFLTDRPYLSAEEAQVTLATHRRW
;
A
#
# COMPACT_ATOMS: atom_id res chain seq x y z
N LEU A 1 -15.54 -18.16 -39.07
CA LEU A 1 -15.51 -16.74 -38.64
C LEU A 1 -14.68 -16.65 -37.37
N LYS A 2 -13.36 -16.43 -37.55
CA LYS A 2 -12.42 -16.12 -36.45
C LYS A 2 -12.72 -14.68 -35.99
N LYS A 3 -13.43 -14.50 -34.87
CA LYS A 3 -13.32 -13.25 -34.13
C LYS A 3 -11.90 -13.17 -33.60
N ALA A 4 -11.18 -12.17 -34.05
CA ALA A 4 -9.87 -11.82 -33.53
C ALA A 4 -9.98 -11.67 -32.01
N CYS A 5 -9.18 -12.39 -31.25
CA CYS A 5 -8.83 -12.06 -29.89
C CYS A 5 -8.08 -10.73 -29.94
N VAL A 6 -8.80 -9.63 -29.84
CA VAL A 6 -8.21 -8.31 -29.62
C VAL A 6 -7.82 -8.27 -28.15
N ASN A 7 -6.51 -8.36 -27.90
CA ASN A 7 -5.78 -7.81 -26.76
C ASN A 7 -6.49 -7.79 -25.37
N ALA A 8 -6.66 -8.96 -24.78
CA ALA A 8 -6.97 -9.06 -23.33
C ALA A 8 -5.74 -8.69 -22.45
N VAL A 9 -4.61 -8.33 -23.06
CA VAL A 9 -3.31 -8.22 -22.38
C VAL A 9 -3.05 -6.85 -21.76
N ASP A 10 -3.83 -5.83 -22.09
CA ASP A 10 -3.63 -4.47 -21.57
C ASP A 10 -4.66 -4.06 -20.48
N ASP A 11 -5.53 -4.95 -20.08
CA ASP A 11 -6.56 -4.71 -19.07
C ASP A 11 -6.03 -4.67 -17.61
N PHE A 12 -4.73 -4.90 -17.44
CA PHE A 12 -4.03 -4.79 -16.16
C PHE A 12 -3.43 -3.39 -15.91
N LEU A 13 -3.49 -2.47 -16.87
CA LEU A 13 -2.91 -1.14 -16.71
C LEU A 13 -3.87 -0.17 -16.01
N SER A 14 -3.38 0.54 -15.00
CA SER A 14 -4.16 1.47 -14.17
C SER A 14 -4.61 2.75 -14.89
N GLY A 15 -4.22 3.01 -16.08
CA GLY A 15 -4.67 4.12 -16.93
C GLY A 15 -4.28 5.54 -16.51
N SER A 16 -4.06 5.86 -15.24
CA SER A 16 -3.61 7.19 -14.80
C SER A 16 -2.95 7.16 -13.44
N SER A 17 -1.79 7.75 -13.32
CA SER A 17 -1.19 8.07 -12.03
C SER A 17 -1.69 9.44 -11.55
N GLY A 18 -1.95 9.59 -10.27
CA GLY A 18 -2.10 10.91 -9.68
C GLY A 18 -0.83 11.73 -9.88
N THR A 19 -0.95 13.01 -10.22
CA THR A 19 0.20 13.89 -10.42
C THR A 19 0.33 14.90 -9.31
N ILE A 20 1.55 15.23 -8.91
CA ILE A 20 1.85 16.30 -7.94
C ILE A 20 1.88 17.67 -8.63
N GLY A 21 2.14 17.70 -9.93
CA GLY A 21 2.29 18.93 -10.71
C GLY A 21 1.00 19.50 -11.30
N GLY A 22 1.12 20.69 -11.91
CA GLY A 22 0.06 21.37 -12.64
C GLY A 22 -0.91 22.19 -11.77
N VAL A 23 -1.77 22.99 -12.41
CA VAL A 23 -2.73 23.92 -11.76
C VAL A 23 -3.67 23.18 -10.78
N GLY A 24 -4.00 21.94 -11.04
CA GLY A 24 -4.81 21.12 -10.14
C GLY A 24 -4.10 20.69 -8.85
N SER A 25 -2.79 20.82 -8.75
CA SER A 25 -1.99 20.44 -7.58
C SER A 25 -2.36 21.27 -6.34
N LEU A 26 -2.46 22.59 -6.49
CA LEU A 26 -2.86 23.50 -5.39
C LEU A 26 -4.27 23.20 -4.88
N ARG A 27 -5.20 22.90 -5.78
CA ARG A 27 -6.57 22.51 -5.38
C ARG A 27 -6.58 21.20 -4.60
N ARG A 28 -5.76 20.22 -4.99
CA ARG A 28 -5.62 18.95 -4.27
C ARG A 28 -5.00 19.16 -2.89
N GLU A 29 -3.93 19.95 -2.81
CA GLU A 29 -3.31 20.30 -1.53
C GLU A 29 -4.30 21.00 -0.60
N LEU A 30 -5.04 21.99 -1.11
CA LEU A 30 -6.06 22.69 -0.33
C LEU A 30 -7.15 21.75 0.19
N ARG A 31 -7.62 20.82 -0.64
CA ARG A 31 -8.58 19.80 -0.22
C ARG A 31 -8.03 18.87 0.85
N ASP A 32 -6.77 18.45 0.74
CA ASP A 32 -6.12 17.63 1.78
C ASP A 32 -6.04 18.40 3.09
N ARG A 33 -5.62 19.66 3.06
CA ARG A 33 -5.54 20.52 4.26
C ARG A 33 -6.92 20.77 4.89
N LEU A 34 -7.93 21.07 4.08
CA LEU A 34 -9.30 21.23 4.56
C LEU A 34 -9.84 19.96 5.21
N THR A 35 -9.55 18.79 4.62
CA THR A 35 -9.92 17.49 5.20
C THR A 35 -9.22 17.28 6.53
N ASP A 36 -7.91 17.52 6.60
CA ASP A 36 -7.12 17.39 7.83
C ASP A 36 -7.61 18.32 8.93
N THR A 37 -7.89 19.58 8.59
CA THR A 37 -8.42 20.57 9.54
C THR A 37 -9.79 20.14 10.06
N ARG A 38 -10.68 19.67 9.19
CA ARG A 38 -12.01 19.19 9.57
C ARG A 38 -11.92 17.98 10.52
N GLU A 39 -11.07 17.01 10.22
CA GLU A 39 -10.85 15.84 11.08
C GLU A 39 -10.21 16.20 12.43
N LEU A 40 -9.44 17.27 12.47
CA LEU A 40 -8.89 17.83 13.70
C LEU A 40 -9.98 18.50 14.54
N LEU A 41 -10.78 19.40 13.93
CA LEU A 41 -11.82 20.17 14.60
C LEU A 41 -12.98 19.32 15.12
N ASP A 42 -13.39 18.29 14.36
CA ASP A 42 -14.44 17.34 14.80
C ASP A 42 -13.93 16.32 15.81
N GLY A 43 -12.65 16.37 16.18
CA GLY A 43 -12.01 15.49 17.16
C GLY A 43 -11.85 14.03 16.68
N ARG A 44 -12.18 13.72 15.45
CA ARG A 44 -12.11 12.34 14.91
C ARG A 44 -10.70 11.77 15.00
N ARG A 45 -9.71 12.57 14.62
CA ARG A 45 -8.30 12.16 14.66
C ARG A 45 -7.83 11.85 16.09
N ALA A 46 -8.25 12.66 17.08
CA ALA A 46 -7.91 12.44 18.48
C ALA A 46 -8.61 11.19 19.03
N ARG A 47 -9.90 11.01 18.74
CA ARG A 47 -10.64 9.79 19.16
C ARG A 47 -10.03 8.53 18.57
N LEU A 48 -9.66 8.54 17.27
CA LEU A 48 -9.00 7.40 16.63
C LEU A 48 -7.64 7.12 17.27
N ALA A 49 -6.84 8.14 17.57
CA ALA A 49 -5.55 7.96 18.22
C ALA A 49 -5.70 7.35 19.63
N VAL A 50 -6.70 7.78 20.40
CA VAL A 50 -7.00 7.23 21.73
C VAL A 50 -7.46 5.77 21.62
N ALA A 51 -8.35 5.43 20.70
CA ALA A 51 -8.81 4.07 20.49
C ALA A 51 -7.64 3.16 20.07
N ALA A 52 -6.85 3.58 19.09
CA ALA A 52 -5.69 2.84 18.62
C ALA A 52 -4.63 2.61 19.70
N HIS A 53 -4.52 3.54 20.67
CA HIS A 53 -3.59 3.38 21.79
C HIS A 53 -4.10 2.45 22.89
N ARG A 54 -5.41 2.37 23.10
CA ARG A 54 -6.00 1.68 24.26
C ARG A 54 -6.52 0.28 23.96
N GLU A 55 -7.10 0.07 22.78
CA GLU A 55 -7.90 -1.13 22.55
C GLU A 55 -7.10 -2.37 22.12
N PRO A 56 -6.18 -2.30 21.12
CA PRO A 56 -5.51 -3.51 20.69
C PRO A 56 -4.35 -3.91 21.61
N PRO A 57 -4.01 -5.20 21.72
CA PRO A 57 -2.77 -5.63 22.34
C PRO A 57 -1.57 -5.12 21.55
N THR A 58 -0.39 -5.11 22.18
CA THR A 58 0.87 -4.86 21.45
C THR A 58 1.10 -5.94 20.41
N ARG A 59 1.49 -5.54 19.19
CA ARG A 59 1.76 -6.42 18.07
C ARG A 59 3.24 -6.37 17.70
N ARG A 60 3.74 -7.46 17.15
CA ARG A 60 5.06 -7.52 16.50
C ARG A 60 4.90 -7.28 15.02
N VAL A 61 5.55 -6.23 14.53
CA VAL A 61 5.42 -5.79 13.14
C VAL A 61 6.79 -5.85 12.47
N LEU A 62 6.92 -6.78 11.53
CA LEU A 62 8.08 -6.81 10.65
C LEU A 62 7.90 -5.76 9.56
N VAL A 63 8.83 -4.84 9.46
CA VAL A 63 8.82 -3.77 8.45
C VAL A 63 9.98 -3.97 7.49
N LEU A 64 9.67 -4.08 6.20
CA LEU A 64 10.67 -4.28 5.15
C LEU A 64 10.63 -3.14 4.14
N GLY A 65 11.80 -2.58 3.81
CA GLY A 65 11.91 -1.49 2.84
C GLY A 65 13.16 -1.57 1.97
N VAL A 66 13.10 -0.91 0.81
CA VAL A 66 14.24 -0.73 -0.09
C VAL A 66 14.54 0.77 -0.18
N GLU A 67 15.76 1.18 0.16
CA GLU A 67 16.12 2.59 0.32
C GLU A 67 17.12 3.06 -0.73
N ARG A 68 16.71 4.06 -1.48
CA ARG A 68 17.59 4.77 -2.42
C ARG A 68 18.32 5.91 -1.71
N PRO A 69 19.61 6.11 -1.94
CA PRO A 69 20.38 7.18 -1.29
C PRO A 69 19.75 8.58 -1.40
N LYS A 70 19.11 8.87 -2.52
CA LYS A 70 18.44 10.15 -2.78
C LYS A 70 17.21 10.42 -1.91
N HIS A 71 16.62 9.41 -1.28
CA HIS A 71 15.43 9.53 -0.42
C HIS A 71 15.73 9.33 1.07
N ARG A 72 17.02 9.22 1.45
CA ARG A 72 17.44 8.93 2.84
C ARG A 72 16.74 9.79 3.89
N ALA A 73 16.55 11.09 3.65
CA ALA A 73 15.89 11.97 4.63
C ALA A 73 14.39 11.62 4.80
N ALA A 74 13.70 11.32 3.71
CA ALA A 74 12.28 10.92 3.76
C ALA A 74 12.12 9.54 4.43
N ALA A 75 12.97 8.58 4.06
CA ALA A 75 13.01 7.26 4.68
C ALA A 75 13.27 7.36 6.19
N ALA A 76 14.27 8.12 6.61
CA ALA A 76 14.58 8.32 8.03
C ALA A 76 13.42 8.93 8.81
N ALA A 77 12.69 9.90 8.23
CA ALA A 77 11.51 10.48 8.87
C ALA A 77 10.36 9.46 8.99
N ALA A 78 10.13 8.65 7.97
CA ALA A 78 9.13 7.57 8.00
C ALA A 78 9.50 6.50 9.05
N HIS A 79 10.76 6.07 9.11
CA HIS A 79 11.26 5.11 10.11
C HIS A 79 11.11 5.64 11.54
N GLN A 80 11.48 6.91 11.79
CA GLN A 80 11.25 7.52 13.09
C GLN A 80 9.78 7.51 13.50
N GLU A 81 8.87 7.73 12.55
CA GLU A 81 7.43 7.67 12.83
C GLU A 81 6.97 6.25 13.15
N LEU A 82 7.45 5.23 12.43
CA LEU A 82 7.15 3.83 12.70
C LEU A 82 7.67 3.39 14.07
N LEU A 83 8.91 3.75 14.42
CA LEU A 83 9.55 3.42 15.70
C LEU A 83 8.95 4.15 16.92
N ARG A 84 8.12 5.17 16.71
CA ARG A 84 7.33 5.82 17.78
C ARG A 84 6.07 5.07 18.14
N SER A 85 5.75 4.02 17.41
CA SER A 85 4.57 3.20 17.66
C SER A 85 4.64 2.54 19.05
N ARG A 86 3.47 2.25 19.61
CA ARG A 86 3.33 1.41 20.80
C ARG A 86 3.59 -0.09 20.53
N HIS A 87 3.64 -0.47 19.25
CA HIS A 87 3.89 -1.83 18.80
C HIS A 87 5.39 -2.13 18.74
N GLU A 88 5.76 -3.41 18.81
CA GLU A 88 7.15 -3.85 18.62
C GLU A 88 7.48 -3.85 17.13
N VAL A 89 8.30 -2.90 16.71
CA VAL A 89 8.67 -2.71 15.30
C VAL A 89 10.05 -3.28 15.04
N ASP A 90 10.12 -4.30 14.22
CA ASP A 90 11.35 -4.91 13.70
C ASP A 90 11.56 -4.41 12.26
N LEU A 91 12.45 -3.41 12.09
CA LEU A 91 12.62 -2.68 10.84
C LEU A 91 13.92 -3.08 10.14
N HIS A 92 13.79 -3.60 8.92
CA HIS A 92 14.91 -3.98 8.08
C HIS A 92 14.81 -3.33 6.70
N THR A 93 15.91 -2.75 6.27
CA THR A 93 16.01 -2.11 4.97
C THR A 93 17.29 -2.52 4.26
N CYS A 94 17.29 -2.35 2.93
CA CYS A 94 18.49 -2.56 2.13
C CYS A 94 18.54 -1.56 0.97
N PRO A 95 19.74 -1.25 0.45
CA PRO A 95 19.85 -0.50 -0.79
C PRO A 95 19.36 -1.35 -1.98
N PRO A 96 18.87 -0.73 -3.07
CA PRO A 96 18.36 -1.45 -4.23
C PRO A 96 19.44 -2.28 -4.93
N GLY A 97 20.69 -1.80 -4.99
CA GLY A 97 21.74 -2.44 -5.77
C GLY A 97 21.35 -2.55 -7.25
N ASP A 98 21.61 -3.71 -7.81
CA ASP A 98 21.25 -4.11 -9.18
C ASP A 98 19.90 -4.83 -9.28
N ARG A 99 19.22 -5.01 -8.15
CA ARG A 99 17.96 -5.78 -8.02
C ARG A 99 16.74 -4.89 -8.05
N GLY A 100 15.61 -5.50 -8.43
CA GLY A 100 14.31 -4.88 -8.31
C GLY A 100 13.77 -4.89 -6.86
N ARG A 101 12.62 -4.26 -6.69
CA ARG A 101 11.97 -4.11 -5.39
C ARG A 101 11.66 -5.45 -4.73
N PHE A 102 10.99 -6.35 -5.44
CA PHE A 102 10.55 -7.63 -4.87
C PHE A 102 11.69 -8.62 -4.68
N GLU A 103 12.72 -8.58 -5.53
CA GLU A 103 13.95 -9.35 -5.34
C GLU A 103 14.66 -8.94 -4.03
N ASN A 104 14.71 -7.64 -3.73
CA ASN A 104 15.28 -7.13 -2.48
C ASN A 104 14.40 -7.46 -1.26
N LEU A 105 13.08 -7.33 -1.36
CA LEU A 105 12.16 -7.72 -0.30
C LEU A 105 12.28 -9.21 0.03
N ASN A 106 12.42 -10.08 -0.98
CA ASN A 106 12.66 -11.50 -0.77
C ASN A 106 13.99 -11.80 -0.07
N ARG A 107 15.03 -11.03 -0.35
CA ARG A 107 16.31 -11.12 0.39
C ARG A 107 16.15 -10.78 1.86
N LEU A 108 15.40 -9.71 2.16
CA LEU A 108 15.09 -9.33 3.52
C LEU A 108 14.22 -10.38 4.21
N LEU A 109 13.21 -10.91 3.54
CA LEU A 109 12.37 -12.02 4.05
C LEU A 109 13.17 -13.27 4.35
N ALA A 110 14.16 -13.62 3.50
CA ALA A 110 15.02 -14.77 3.74
C ALA A 110 15.95 -14.56 4.95
N ALA A 111 16.41 -13.34 5.17
CA ALA A 111 17.22 -12.98 6.34
C ALA A 111 16.40 -12.83 7.63
N HIS A 112 15.14 -12.41 7.50
CA HIS A 112 14.21 -12.13 8.60
C HIS A 112 12.85 -12.79 8.35
N PRO A 113 12.75 -14.13 8.43
CA PRO A 113 11.50 -14.84 8.13
C PRO A 113 10.41 -14.50 9.17
N PRO A 114 9.17 -14.14 8.76
CA PRO A 114 8.10 -13.77 9.68
C PRO A 114 7.83 -14.80 10.78
N ALA A 115 7.94 -16.08 10.47
CA ALA A 115 7.74 -17.18 11.43
C ALA A 115 8.79 -17.17 12.56
N GLN A 116 10.05 -16.82 12.27
CA GLN A 116 11.13 -16.75 13.29
C GLN A 116 10.99 -15.52 14.19
N HIS A 117 10.37 -14.46 13.69
CA HIS A 117 10.12 -13.22 14.43
C HIS A 117 8.78 -13.22 15.17
N ASN A 118 8.01 -14.31 15.12
CA ASN A 118 6.63 -14.36 15.66
C ASN A 118 5.81 -13.12 15.24
N CYS A 119 5.91 -12.79 13.96
CA CYS A 119 5.38 -11.57 13.40
C CYS A 119 3.84 -11.62 13.32
N ASP A 120 3.16 -10.66 13.96
CA ASP A 120 1.72 -10.51 13.87
C ASP A 120 1.30 -9.77 12.58
N TRP A 121 2.18 -8.94 12.01
CA TRP A 121 1.95 -8.18 10.80
C TRP A 121 3.24 -7.95 10.03
N LEU A 122 3.17 -8.07 8.71
CA LEU A 122 4.24 -7.62 7.81
C LEU A 122 3.83 -6.31 7.15
N LEU A 123 4.71 -5.31 7.19
CA LEU A 123 4.55 -4.04 6.48
C LEU A 123 5.67 -3.89 5.45
N THR A 124 5.34 -3.68 4.19
CA THR A 124 6.31 -3.22 3.19
C THR A 124 6.19 -1.72 3.00
N ILE A 125 7.31 -1.01 2.89
CA ILE A 125 7.32 0.45 2.77
C ILE A 125 8.36 0.92 1.75
N ASP A 126 7.99 1.90 0.93
CA ASP A 126 8.90 2.60 0.02
C ASP A 126 9.57 3.79 0.74
N ASP A 127 10.71 4.22 0.22
CA ASP A 127 11.60 5.21 0.83
C ASP A 127 11.18 6.68 0.64
N ASP A 128 10.10 6.94 -0.09
CA ASP A 128 9.64 8.28 -0.48
C ASP A 128 8.22 8.61 0.01
N VAL A 129 7.84 8.01 1.12
CA VAL A 129 6.54 8.23 1.76
C VAL A 129 6.63 9.23 2.92
N THR A 130 5.54 9.97 3.12
CA THR A 130 5.34 10.80 4.31
C THR A 130 4.21 10.21 5.14
N LEU A 131 4.54 9.78 6.35
CA LEU A 131 3.59 9.17 7.28
C LEU A 131 2.99 10.23 8.22
N PRO A 132 1.67 10.18 8.53
CA PRO A 132 1.08 11.04 9.55
C PRO A 132 1.45 10.54 10.95
N ARG A 133 1.51 11.46 11.93
CA ARG A 133 1.82 11.10 13.34
C ARG A 133 0.87 10.03 13.89
N GLY A 134 1.41 9.01 14.59
CA GLY A 134 0.70 7.84 15.10
C GLY A 134 0.19 6.94 13.98
N PHE A 135 0.97 6.85 12.91
CA PHE A 135 0.58 6.13 11.69
C PHE A 135 0.31 4.65 11.98
N LEU A 136 1.31 3.94 12.50
CA LEU A 136 1.26 2.48 12.63
C LEU A 136 0.17 2.03 13.61
N ASP A 137 0.04 2.70 14.75
CA ASP A 137 -0.98 2.39 15.75
C ASP A 137 -2.39 2.44 15.15
N ARG A 138 -2.67 3.50 14.38
CA ARG A 138 -3.99 3.69 13.74
C ARG A 138 -4.19 2.77 12.55
N LEU A 139 -3.13 2.48 11.80
CA LEU A 139 -3.18 1.55 10.68
C LEU A 139 -3.58 0.15 11.16
N LEU A 140 -2.88 -0.37 12.17
CA LEU A 140 -3.14 -1.70 12.73
C LEU A 140 -4.50 -1.76 13.41
N PHE A 141 -4.84 -0.76 14.23
CA PHE A 141 -6.15 -0.70 14.86
C PHE A 141 -7.30 -0.82 13.84
N LEU A 142 -7.22 -0.06 12.75
CA LEU A 142 -8.26 -0.09 11.72
C LEU A 142 -8.25 -1.41 10.93
N ALA A 143 -7.07 -1.94 10.62
CA ALA A 143 -6.95 -3.22 9.91
C ALA A 143 -7.57 -4.35 10.73
N GLU A 144 -7.27 -4.43 12.03
CA GLU A 144 -7.84 -5.44 12.95
C GLU A 144 -9.34 -5.23 13.17
N ARG A 145 -9.77 -3.98 13.40
CA ARG A 145 -11.17 -3.65 13.63
C ARG A 145 -12.09 -4.02 12.48
N LEU A 146 -11.54 -3.95 11.27
CA LEU A 146 -12.26 -4.29 10.04
C LEU A 146 -11.92 -5.70 9.53
N ALA A 147 -11.13 -6.47 10.29
CA ALA A 147 -10.67 -7.81 9.92
C ALA A 147 -10.10 -7.87 8.50
N LEU A 148 -9.19 -6.95 8.17
CA LEU A 148 -8.54 -6.90 6.87
C LEU A 148 -7.34 -7.84 6.83
N ASP A 149 -7.23 -8.63 5.77
CA ASP A 149 -6.09 -9.51 5.52
C ASP A 149 -4.97 -8.78 4.77
N LEU A 150 -5.34 -7.88 3.85
CA LEU A 150 -4.43 -6.94 3.19
C LEU A 150 -4.96 -5.52 3.34
N ALA A 151 -4.10 -4.59 3.71
CA ALA A 151 -4.49 -3.21 3.86
C ALA A 151 -3.42 -2.25 3.34
N GLN A 152 -3.85 -1.08 2.91
CA GLN A 152 -2.97 0.04 2.61
C GLN A 152 -3.55 1.34 3.15
N PRO A 153 -2.71 2.33 3.50
CA PRO A 153 -3.18 3.70 3.72
C PRO A 153 -3.63 4.31 2.40
N ALA A 154 -4.64 5.17 2.44
CA ALA A 154 -5.02 5.93 1.26
C ALA A 154 -3.92 6.91 0.85
N HIS A 155 -3.79 7.16 -0.45
CA HIS A 155 -2.96 8.25 -0.94
C HIS A 155 -3.65 9.61 -0.75
N ARG A 156 -2.97 10.59 -0.20
CA ARG A 156 -3.43 11.98 -0.19
C ARG A 156 -3.76 12.42 -1.62
N LEU A 157 -4.65 13.39 -1.76
CA LEU A 157 -5.06 13.87 -3.09
C LEU A 157 -3.88 14.49 -3.86
N ARG A 158 -2.95 15.13 -3.15
CA ARG A 158 -1.67 15.59 -3.70
C ARG A 158 -0.58 14.55 -3.45
N SER A 159 -0.69 13.42 -4.13
CA SER A 159 0.30 12.34 -4.13
C SER A 159 0.30 11.68 -5.50
N HIS A 160 1.41 11.03 -5.82
CA HIS A 160 1.40 10.05 -6.89
C HIS A 160 0.58 8.84 -6.43
N ALA A 161 -0.36 8.43 -7.24
CA ALA A 161 -1.17 7.22 -7.03
C ALA A 161 -1.50 6.64 -8.40
N ALA A 162 -1.25 5.37 -8.58
CA ALA A 162 -1.53 4.70 -9.85
C ALA A 162 -3.04 4.44 -10.01
N TRP A 163 -3.74 4.17 -8.92
CA TRP A 163 -5.11 3.71 -8.92
C TRP A 163 -6.07 4.70 -8.25
N GLN A 164 -7.21 4.94 -8.90
CA GLN A 164 -8.22 5.86 -8.35
C GLN A 164 -8.84 5.34 -7.04
N VAL A 165 -9.01 4.03 -6.92
CA VAL A 165 -9.59 3.39 -5.73
C VAL A 165 -8.75 3.60 -4.47
N THR A 166 -7.44 3.83 -4.58
CA THR A 166 -6.55 4.00 -3.44
C THR A 166 -6.42 5.46 -2.97
N ARG A 167 -7.04 6.41 -3.70
CA ARG A 167 -7.01 7.84 -3.31
C ARG A 167 -7.91 8.11 -2.12
N ARG A 168 -7.46 9.03 -1.24
CA ARG A 168 -8.19 9.47 -0.05
C ARG A 168 -9.60 9.99 -0.39
N ARG A 169 -10.59 9.51 0.35
CA ARG A 169 -11.97 10.02 0.32
C ARG A 169 -12.27 10.82 1.58
N PRO A 170 -12.53 12.14 1.49
CA PRO A 170 -12.86 12.98 2.64
C PRO A 170 -14.06 12.45 3.43
N GLY A 171 -13.97 12.45 4.76
CA GLY A 171 -15.04 12.02 5.64
C GLY A 171 -15.24 10.50 5.75
N VAL A 172 -14.37 9.72 5.12
CA VAL A 172 -14.33 8.27 5.20
C VAL A 172 -13.19 7.86 6.15
N VAL A 173 -13.42 6.79 6.92
CA VAL A 173 -12.41 6.20 7.80
C VAL A 173 -11.63 5.12 7.05
N ALA A 174 -12.36 4.22 6.41
CA ALA A 174 -11.79 3.13 5.64
C ALA A 174 -12.78 2.63 4.59
N ARG A 175 -12.28 1.92 3.60
CA ARG A 175 -13.09 1.24 2.58
C ARG A 175 -12.63 -0.20 2.44
N GLU A 176 -13.56 -1.11 2.35
CA GLU A 176 -13.29 -2.44 1.83
C GLU A 176 -13.27 -2.34 0.30
N THR A 177 -12.25 -2.90 -0.30
CA THR A 177 -12.01 -2.80 -1.74
C THR A 177 -11.67 -4.18 -2.31
N ARG A 178 -11.76 -4.35 -3.60
CA ARG A 178 -11.26 -5.57 -4.26
C ARG A 178 -9.76 -5.57 -4.46
N PHE A 179 -9.08 -4.50 -4.07
CA PHE A 179 -7.71 -4.24 -4.49
C PHE A 179 -6.93 -3.43 -3.44
N VAL A 180 -5.66 -3.73 -3.32
CA VAL A 180 -4.62 -2.90 -2.68
C VAL A 180 -3.41 -2.84 -3.61
N GLU A 181 -2.71 -1.70 -3.65
CA GLU A 181 -1.49 -1.56 -4.45
C GLU A 181 -0.32 -2.34 -3.83
N ILE A 182 0.62 -2.74 -4.67
CA ILE A 182 1.90 -3.35 -4.23
C ILE A 182 2.78 -2.40 -3.40
N GLY A 183 2.49 -1.13 -3.43
CA GLY A 183 3.21 -0.05 -2.73
C GLY A 183 2.44 1.27 -2.82
N PRO A 184 2.96 2.32 -2.21
CA PRO A 184 4.22 2.43 -1.47
C PRO A 184 4.18 1.87 -0.04
N VAL A 185 3.02 1.59 0.52
CA VAL A 185 2.86 0.95 1.84
C VAL A 185 1.78 -0.10 1.76
N THR A 186 2.13 -1.35 2.08
CA THR A 186 1.18 -2.47 2.11
C THR A 186 1.37 -3.27 3.39
N LEU A 187 0.26 -3.54 4.06
CA LEU A 187 0.18 -4.31 5.30
C LEU A 187 -0.41 -5.69 5.02
N PHE A 188 0.22 -6.73 5.55
CA PHE A 188 -0.14 -8.14 5.35
C PHE A 188 -0.43 -8.80 6.69
N ALA A 189 -1.60 -9.43 6.83
CA ALA A 189 -1.95 -10.28 7.96
C ALA A 189 -1.32 -11.68 7.82
N PRO A 190 -1.10 -12.42 8.92
CA PRO A 190 -0.54 -13.76 8.91
C PRO A 190 -1.30 -14.75 8.03
N SER A 191 -2.62 -14.57 7.87
CA SER A 191 -3.48 -15.38 6.98
C SER A 191 -3.01 -15.39 5.52
N THR A 192 -2.24 -14.38 5.12
CA THR A 192 -1.76 -14.21 3.74
C THR A 192 -0.35 -14.76 3.51
N PHE A 193 0.44 -14.98 4.58
CA PHE A 193 1.88 -15.27 4.47
C PHE A 193 2.17 -16.55 3.67
N ALA A 194 1.48 -17.64 3.98
CA ALA A 194 1.71 -18.91 3.31
C ALA A 194 1.45 -18.88 1.79
N THR A 195 0.61 -17.95 1.34
CA THR A 195 0.25 -17.85 -0.08
C THR A 195 1.05 -16.77 -0.80
N LEU A 196 1.36 -15.65 -0.12
CA LEU A 196 1.97 -14.49 -0.78
C LEU A 196 3.48 -14.41 -0.60
N LEU A 197 4.07 -15.14 0.37
CA LEU A 197 5.50 -15.08 0.67
C LEU A 197 6.21 -16.40 0.36
N PRO A 198 7.44 -16.38 -0.17
CA PRO A 198 8.09 -15.17 -0.69
C PRO A 198 7.35 -14.60 -1.90
N PHE A 199 7.52 -13.31 -2.14
CA PHE A 199 6.93 -12.68 -3.34
C PHE A 199 7.48 -13.33 -4.62
N PRO A 200 6.74 -13.31 -5.74
CA PRO A 200 7.31 -13.63 -7.03
C PRO A 200 8.58 -12.80 -7.32
N PRO A 201 9.63 -13.36 -7.92
CA PRO A 201 10.90 -12.67 -8.15
C PRO A 201 10.80 -11.64 -9.28
N LEU A 202 9.98 -10.61 -9.07
CA LEU A 202 9.73 -9.52 -9.99
C LEU A 202 10.65 -8.32 -9.67
N ARG A 203 11.11 -7.65 -10.70
CA ARG A 203 11.90 -6.42 -10.55
C ARG A 203 11.02 -5.22 -10.23
N MET A 204 9.99 -4.98 -11.06
CA MET A 204 9.06 -3.85 -10.93
C MET A 204 7.76 -4.24 -10.22
N GLY A 205 7.24 -5.44 -10.49
CA GLY A 205 6.10 -6.04 -9.82
C GLY A 205 4.74 -5.57 -10.33
N TRP A 206 4.66 -4.96 -11.51
CA TRP A 206 3.38 -4.59 -12.08
C TRP A 206 2.52 -5.83 -12.30
N GLY A 207 1.22 -5.72 -12.01
CA GLY A 207 0.27 -6.82 -12.08
C GLY A 207 0.23 -7.73 -10.84
N LEU A 208 1.23 -7.63 -9.95
CA LEU A 208 1.24 -8.43 -8.72
C LEU A 208 0.07 -8.08 -7.80
N ASP A 209 -0.29 -6.82 -7.71
CA ASP A 209 -1.46 -6.33 -6.99
C ASP A 209 -2.79 -6.88 -7.53
N LEU A 210 -2.93 -6.98 -8.84
CA LEU A 210 -4.09 -7.57 -9.48
C LEU A 210 -4.17 -9.09 -9.27
N HIS A 211 -3.02 -9.75 -9.22
CA HIS A 211 -2.91 -11.15 -8.84
C HIS A 211 -3.30 -11.36 -7.37
N TRP A 212 -2.82 -10.51 -6.43
CA TRP A 212 -3.26 -10.55 -5.03
C TRP A 212 -4.78 -10.37 -4.90
N ALA A 213 -5.36 -9.48 -5.69
CA ALA A 213 -6.80 -9.27 -5.72
C ALA A 213 -7.59 -10.52 -6.16
N ALA A 214 -7.07 -11.26 -7.14
CA ALA A 214 -7.67 -12.53 -7.55
C ALA A 214 -7.51 -13.63 -6.47
N LEU A 215 -6.33 -13.72 -5.86
CA LEU A 215 -6.09 -14.63 -4.73
C LEU A 215 -7.00 -14.30 -3.54
N ALA A 216 -7.17 -13.02 -3.22
CA ALA A 216 -8.06 -12.58 -2.15
C ALA A 216 -9.50 -13.06 -2.39
N ARG A 217 -9.99 -12.97 -3.61
CA ARG A 217 -11.31 -13.49 -3.99
C ARG A 217 -11.42 -15.02 -3.79
N THR A 218 -10.35 -15.74 -4.12
CA THR A 218 -10.30 -17.21 -3.97
C THR A 218 -10.23 -17.64 -2.50
N HIS A 219 -9.47 -16.93 -1.69
CA HIS A 219 -9.27 -17.24 -0.27
C HIS A 219 -10.28 -16.57 0.67
N GLY A 220 -11.17 -15.73 0.16
CA GLY A 220 -12.11 -14.97 0.97
C GLY A 220 -11.48 -13.88 1.81
N TRP A 221 -10.28 -13.39 1.43
CA TRP A 221 -9.60 -12.32 2.15
C TRP A 221 -10.27 -10.97 1.97
N ARG A 222 -10.24 -10.19 3.03
CA ARG A 222 -10.76 -8.81 3.03
C ARG A 222 -9.62 -7.84 2.78
N LEU A 223 -9.77 -7.02 1.74
CA LEU A 223 -8.82 -5.99 1.35
C LEU A 223 -9.37 -4.61 1.70
N GLY A 224 -8.50 -3.69 2.13
CA GLY A 224 -8.95 -2.37 2.52
C GLY A 224 -7.98 -1.22 2.25
N VAL A 225 -8.58 -0.05 2.01
CA VAL A 225 -7.90 1.24 1.90
C VAL A 225 -8.30 2.10 3.10
N LEU A 226 -7.31 2.51 3.91
CA LEU A 226 -7.52 3.19 5.18
C LEU A 226 -7.38 4.71 5.00
N ASP A 227 -8.52 5.40 4.83
CA ASP A 227 -8.58 6.83 4.51
C ASP A 227 -8.15 7.72 5.68
N ALA A 228 -8.41 7.30 6.92
CA ALA A 228 -8.07 8.06 8.13
C ALA A 228 -6.56 8.11 8.43
N VAL A 229 -5.75 7.31 7.75
CA VAL A 229 -4.28 7.28 7.88
C VAL A 229 -3.58 7.58 6.56
N ALA A 230 -4.16 8.46 5.75
CA ALA A 230 -3.66 8.80 4.43
C ALA A 230 -2.21 9.31 4.46
N ILE A 231 -1.41 8.80 3.52
CA ILE A 231 0.01 9.10 3.35
C ILE A 231 0.28 10.05 2.18
N GLY A 232 1.42 10.74 2.24
CA GLY A 232 2.00 11.44 1.11
C GLY A 232 2.97 10.54 0.35
N HIS A 233 2.91 10.57 -0.98
CA HIS A 233 3.86 9.90 -1.87
C HIS A 233 4.19 10.89 -3.00
N ALA A 234 5.29 11.63 -2.81
CA ALA A 234 5.51 12.88 -3.53
C ALA A 234 6.75 12.91 -4.39
N ALA A 235 7.68 11.97 -4.25
CA ALA A 235 9.01 12.13 -4.83
C ALA A 235 9.06 11.88 -6.35
N ALA A 236 8.35 10.87 -6.84
CA ALA A 236 8.38 10.55 -8.27
C ALA A 236 7.12 9.79 -8.71
N PRO A 237 6.64 9.99 -9.95
CA PRO A 237 5.63 9.12 -10.54
C PRO A 237 6.18 7.69 -10.70
N ALA A 238 5.26 6.72 -10.74
CA ALA A 238 5.60 5.35 -11.11
C ALA A 238 6.38 5.32 -12.43
N ALA A 239 7.30 4.37 -12.56
CA ALA A 239 8.17 4.21 -13.74
C ALA A 239 9.11 5.41 -14.06
N SER A 240 9.35 6.32 -13.11
CA SER A 240 10.34 7.39 -13.34
C SER A 240 11.80 6.92 -13.26
N THR A 241 12.05 5.73 -12.72
CA THR A 241 13.39 5.16 -12.49
C THR A 241 13.67 3.90 -13.30
N TYR A 242 12.72 3.43 -14.08
CA TYR A 242 12.84 2.25 -14.95
C TYR A 242 11.96 2.41 -16.22
N SER A 243 12.18 1.55 -17.19
CA SER A 243 11.42 1.57 -18.43
C SER A 243 9.98 1.08 -18.20
N ARG A 244 9.01 1.90 -18.61
CA ARG A 244 7.61 1.50 -18.60
C ARG A 244 7.35 0.27 -19.46
N ALA A 245 7.98 0.19 -20.64
CA ALA A 245 7.84 -0.94 -21.55
C ALA A 245 8.37 -2.24 -20.94
N GLU A 246 9.48 -2.19 -20.18
CA GLU A 246 10.01 -3.35 -19.45
C GLU A 246 9.07 -3.78 -18.35
N ALA A 247 8.48 -2.84 -17.59
CA ALA A 247 7.50 -3.15 -16.55
C ALA A 247 6.22 -3.78 -17.11
N GLU A 248 5.73 -3.30 -18.24
CA GLU A 248 4.59 -3.88 -18.94
C GLU A 248 4.91 -5.28 -19.49
N ALA A 249 6.11 -5.50 -20.03
CA ALA A 249 6.56 -6.80 -20.49
C ALA A 249 6.69 -7.81 -19.34
N GLU A 250 7.27 -7.40 -18.21
CA GLU A 250 7.34 -8.22 -16.98
C GLU A 250 5.94 -8.60 -16.51
N ALA A 251 5.02 -7.63 -16.44
CA ALA A 251 3.65 -7.86 -16.01
C ALA A 251 2.90 -8.85 -16.92
N ARG A 252 3.02 -8.70 -18.24
CA ARG A 252 2.42 -9.65 -19.20
C ARG A 252 2.94 -11.06 -19.00
N ALA A 253 4.26 -11.21 -18.92
CA ALA A 253 4.87 -12.51 -18.67
C ALA A 253 4.41 -13.11 -17.33
N PHE A 254 4.33 -12.30 -16.28
CA PHE A 254 3.90 -12.72 -14.96
C PHE A 254 2.42 -13.16 -14.93
N LEU A 255 1.55 -12.44 -15.62
CA LEU A 255 0.10 -12.69 -15.59
C LEU A 255 -0.37 -13.76 -16.58
N THR A 256 0.48 -14.21 -17.51
CA THR A 256 0.10 -15.18 -18.57
C THR A 256 -0.55 -16.45 -17.99
N ASP A 257 0.00 -16.99 -16.91
CA ASP A 257 -0.44 -18.26 -16.30
C ASP A 257 -0.99 -18.08 -14.88
N ARG A 258 -1.37 -16.85 -14.51
CA ARG A 258 -1.85 -16.54 -13.15
C ARG A 258 -3.20 -15.87 -13.17
N PRO A 259 -4.09 -16.21 -12.21
CA PRO A 259 -5.33 -15.49 -12.06
C PRO A 259 -5.04 -14.05 -11.65
N TYR A 260 -5.74 -13.11 -12.25
CA TYR A 260 -5.71 -11.70 -11.88
C TYR A 260 -7.09 -11.06 -12.11
N LEU A 261 -7.35 -9.92 -11.48
CA LEU A 261 -8.49 -9.08 -11.80
C LEU A 261 -8.09 -8.05 -12.85
N SER A 262 -8.98 -7.73 -13.76
CA SER A 262 -8.76 -6.60 -14.67
C SER A 262 -8.68 -5.27 -13.87
N ALA A 263 -8.10 -4.25 -14.47
CA ALA A 263 -8.02 -2.91 -13.88
C ALA A 263 -9.40 -2.34 -13.52
N GLU A 264 -10.42 -2.65 -14.31
CA GLU A 264 -11.80 -2.26 -14.05
C GLU A 264 -12.39 -2.99 -12.83
N GLU A 265 -12.24 -4.32 -12.77
CA GLU A 265 -12.72 -5.13 -11.65
C GLU A 265 -12.03 -4.79 -10.34
N ALA A 266 -10.73 -4.43 -10.38
CA ALA A 266 -9.93 -4.08 -9.22
C ALA A 266 -10.39 -2.76 -8.58
N GLN A 267 -10.85 -1.77 -9.35
CA GLN A 267 -11.20 -0.44 -8.84
C GLN A 267 -12.56 -0.36 -8.14
N VAL A 268 -13.06 -1.47 -7.62
CA VAL A 268 -14.36 -1.55 -6.95
C VAL A 268 -14.20 -1.35 -5.43
N THR A 269 -15.02 -0.45 -4.88
CA THR A 269 -15.24 -0.31 -3.44
C THR A 269 -16.43 -1.16 -3.03
N LEU A 270 -16.24 -2.10 -2.12
CA LEU A 270 -17.27 -3.03 -1.64
C LEU A 270 -18.09 -2.43 -0.49
N ALA A 271 -17.40 -1.77 0.45
CA ALA A 271 -18.03 -1.09 1.58
C ALA A 271 -17.29 0.20 1.93
N THR A 272 -18.00 1.12 2.58
CA THR A 272 -17.42 2.41 3.04
C THR A 272 -17.77 2.61 4.51
N HIS A 273 -16.73 2.72 5.33
CA HIS A 273 -16.84 2.91 6.78
C HIS A 273 -16.57 4.37 7.14
N ARG A 274 -17.52 5.00 7.82
CA ARG A 274 -17.40 6.37 8.33
C ARG A 274 -17.11 6.40 9.83
N ARG A 275 -17.16 5.24 10.49
CA ARG A 275 -16.82 4.97 11.88
C ARG A 275 -16.03 3.66 11.95
N TRP A 276 -15.32 3.42 13.05
CA TRP A 276 -14.60 2.19 13.35
C TRP A 276 -15.25 1.39 14.46
#